data_a4582be83658b1a4244b329d8bd94d30
#
_entry.id   a4582be83658b1a4244b329d8bd94d30
#
_cell.length_a   1.000
_cell.length_b   1.000
_cell.length_c   1.000
_cell.angle_alpha   90.00
_cell.angle_beta   90.00
_cell.angle_gamma   90.00
#
_symmetry.space_group_name_H-M   'P 1'
#
loop_
_entity.id
_entity.type
_entity.pdbx_description
1 polymer ?
#
loop_
_entity_poly.entity_id
_entity_poly.type
_entity_poly.pdbx_seq_one_letter_code
_entity_poly.pdbx_strand_id
1 'polypeptide(L)'
;VDRTITLRGDEIRRPGLWKDITNKALGGLPGLQKEGCDGVITSARFVLHRPYEHKATFCLEFFGPDMREASGVIGAMADAFPDRGNETLMALEHFDEEYVDAIDYRTKCPRGGRPKAVLLVDMVAHDEAALALGRARLEAILAAHPNTCLYVAADAAEAERIWQDRKKMGAIAKRTNAFKLNEDIVLP
;
A
#
# COMPACT_ATOMS: atom_id res chain seq x y z
N VAL A 1 -16.62 -34.68 -22.15
CA VAL A 1 -15.81 -35.46 -21.18
C VAL A 1 -15.55 -34.54 -19.97
N ASP A 2 -16.21 -34.84 -18.84
CA ASP A 2 -15.97 -34.11 -17.61
C ASP A 2 -14.59 -34.49 -17.10
N ARG A 3 -13.72 -33.48 -16.96
CA ARG A 3 -12.39 -33.64 -16.41
C ARG A 3 -12.27 -32.79 -15.15
N THR A 4 -11.98 -33.42 -14.03
CA THR A 4 -11.64 -32.72 -12.78
C THR A 4 -10.14 -32.59 -12.70
N ILE A 5 -9.68 -31.36 -12.47
CA ILE A 5 -8.28 -31.04 -12.18
C ILE A 5 -8.24 -30.50 -10.75
N THR A 6 -7.46 -31.15 -9.90
CA THR A 6 -7.23 -30.70 -8.53
C THR A 6 -5.87 -30.05 -8.44
N LEU A 7 -5.84 -28.78 -7.98
CA LEU A 7 -4.62 -28.04 -7.72
C LEU A 7 -4.57 -27.71 -6.23
N ARG A 8 -3.49 -28.09 -5.55
CA ARG A 8 -3.26 -27.77 -4.15
C ARG A 8 -2.54 -26.45 -4.04
N GLY A 9 -3.00 -25.58 -3.15
CA GLY A 9 -2.45 -24.24 -2.97
C GLY A 9 -0.97 -24.25 -2.55
N ASP A 10 -0.57 -25.22 -1.71
CA ASP A 10 0.81 -25.39 -1.26
C ASP A 10 1.77 -25.82 -2.38
N GLU A 11 1.26 -26.54 -3.39
CA GLU A 11 2.04 -27.02 -4.52
C GLU A 11 2.26 -25.96 -5.60
N ILE A 12 1.28 -25.06 -5.77
CA ILE A 12 1.27 -24.10 -6.88
C ILE A 12 1.61 -22.67 -6.44
N ARG A 13 1.60 -22.40 -5.12
CA ARG A 13 1.78 -21.05 -4.61
C ARG A 13 3.15 -20.48 -4.98
N ARG A 14 3.13 -19.27 -5.52
CA ARG A 14 4.32 -18.47 -5.83
C ARG A 14 4.23 -17.17 -5.05
N PRO A 15 4.98 -17.03 -3.95
CA PRO A 15 5.07 -15.77 -3.22
C PRO A 15 5.79 -14.74 -4.08
N GLY A 16 5.27 -13.53 -4.12
CA GLY A 16 5.97 -12.37 -4.64
C GLY A 16 6.35 -11.43 -3.50
N LEU A 17 6.93 -10.31 -3.83
CA LEU A 17 7.25 -9.25 -2.88
C LEU A 17 5.94 -8.73 -2.26
N TRP A 18 5.57 -9.24 -1.06
CA TRP A 18 4.35 -8.94 -0.29
C TRP A 18 3.01 -9.32 -0.94
N LYS A 19 3.03 -9.89 -2.12
CA LYS A 19 1.83 -10.34 -2.83
C LYS A 19 1.98 -11.76 -3.32
N ASP A 20 0.87 -12.49 -3.37
CA ASP A 20 0.81 -13.79 -4.02
C ASP A 20 0.75 -13.58 -5.53
N ILE A 21 1.75 -14.08 -6.25
CA ILE A 21 1.82 -14.01 -7.72
C ILE A 21 1.45 -15.31 -8.41
N THR A 22 0.91 -16.29 -7.69
CA THR A 22 0.60 -17.62 -8.19
C THR A 22 -0.20 -17.55 -9.50
N ASN A 23 -1.19 -16.70 -9.56
CA ASN A 23 -2.04 -16.54 -10.73
C ASN A 23 -1.24 -16.10 -11.97
N LYS A 24 -0.33 -15.13 -11.82
CA LYS A 24 0.54 -14.66 -12.90
C LYS A 24 1.58 -15.71 -13.30
N ALA A 25 2.18 -16.41 -12.34
CA ALA A 25 3.17 -17.45 -12.58
C ALA A 25 2.61 -18.65 -13.35
N LEU A 26 1.34 -18.96 -13.17
CA LEU A 26 0.64 -20.03 -13.89
C LEU A 26 0.04 -19.56 -15.22
N GLY A 27 0.24 -18.31 -15.63
CA GLY A 27 -0.47 -17.72 -16.75
C GLY A 27 -1.96 -17.48 -16.46
N GLY A 28 -2.31 -17.46 -15.17
CA GLY A 28 -3.66 -17.37 -14.67
C GLY A 28 -4.36 -18.71 -14.52
N LEU A 29 -5.19 -18.83 -13.47
CA LEU A 29 -6.11 -19.94 -13.33
C LEU A 29 -7.30 -19.75 -14.28
N PRO A 30 -7.98 -20.84 -14.74
CA PRO A 30 -9.20 -20.73 -15.53
C PRO A 30 -10.21 -19.78 -14.90
N GLY A 31 -10.72 -18.83 -15.67
CA GLY A 31 -11.67 -17.80 -15.22
C GLY A 31 -11.08 -16.61 -14.50
N LEU A 32 -9.77 -16.59 -14.20
CA LEU A 32 -9.09 -15.48 -13.53
C LEU A 32 -8.18 -14.73 -14.50
N GLN A 33 -8.29 -13.40 -14.54
CA GLN A 33 -7.48 -12.51 -15.41
C GLN A 33 -7.50 -12.90 -16.90
N LYS A 34 -8.63 -13.41 -17.38
CA LYS A 34 -8.84 -13.90 -18.74
C LYS A 34 -9.87 -13.08 -19.52
N GLU A 35 -10.35 -11.98 -18.92
CA GLU A 35 -11.29 -11.04 -19.53
C GLU A 35 -12.55 -11.75 -20.10
N GLY A 36 -13.00 -12.81 -19.41
CA GLY A 36 -14.20 -13.56 -19.78
C GLY A 36 -14.04 -14.60 -20.89
N CYS A 37 -12.82 -14.80 -21.43
CA CYS A 37 -12.64 -15.75 -22.54
C CYS A 37 -12.64 -17.22 -22.11
N ASP A 38 -12.41 -17.55 -20.83
CA ASP A 38 -12.42 -18.93 -20.33
C ASP A 38 -13.81 -19.40 -19.85
N GLY A 39 -14.75 -18.48 -19.65
CA GLY A 39 -16.09 -18.81 -19.15
C GLY A 39 -16.67 -17.77 -18.20
N VAL A 40 -17.74 -18.16 -17.53
CA VAL A 40 -18.45 -17.32 -16.56
C VAL A 40 -18.29 -17.91 -15.15
N ILE A 41 -17.81 -17.10 -14.20
CA ILE A 41 -17.75 -17.49 -12.80
C ILE A 41 -19.15 -17.38 -12.20
N THR A 42 -19.74 -18.51 -11.80
CA THR A 42 -21.08 -18.56 -11.22
C THR A 42 -21.10 -18.48 -9.70
N SER A 43 -20.01 -18.87 -9.05
CA SER A 43 -19.87 -18.78 -7.60
C SER A 43 -18.40 -18.74 -7.20
N ALA A 44 -18.10 -18.15 -6.05
CA ALA A 44 -16.77 -18.14 -5.47
C ALA A 44 -16.85 -18.28 -3.94
N ARG A 45 -15.87 -18.97 -3.37
CA ARG A 45 -15.68 -19.05 -1.90
C ARG A 45 -14.38 -18.34 -1.54
N PHE A 46 -14.49 -17.35 -0.66
CA PHE A 46 -13.35 -16.57 -0.20
C PHE A 46 -12.98 -16.97 1.23
N VAL A 47 -11.67 -17.07 1.49
CA VAL A 47 -11.14 -17.13 2.85
C VAL A 47 -10.82 -15.70 3.25
N LEU A 48 -11.48 -15.22 4.29
CA LEU A 48 -11.32 -13.85 4.78
C LEU A 48 -10.39 -13.82 5.98
N HIS A 49 -9.68 -12.72 6.14
CA HIS A 49 -8.95 -12.45 7.37
C HIS A 49 -9.88 -11.92 8.45
N ARG A 50 -9.57 -12.23 9.71
CA ARG A 50 -10.24 -11.57 10.84
C ARG A 50 -9.93 -10.07 10.76
N PRO A 51 -10.93 -9.19 10.84
CA PRO A 51 -10.67 -7.75 10.85
C PRO A 51 -9.90 -7.36 12.10
N TYR A 52 -9.04 -6.36 11.95
CA TYR A 52 -8.38 -5.70 13.07
C TYR A 52 -9.34 -4.69 13.69
N GLU A 53 -9.27 -4.56 15.03
CA GLU A 53 -10.19 -3.70 15.78
C GLU A 53 -9.68 -2.26 15.88
N HIS A 54 -8.36 -2.08 15.76
CA HIS A 54 -7.70 -0.78 15.89
C HIS A 54 -6.97 -0.41 14.61
N LYS A 55 -7.04 0.88 14.26
CA LYS A 55 -6.41 1.43 13.06
C LYS A 55 -5.88 2.83 13.34
N ALA A 56 -4.70 3.13 12.81
CA ALA A 56 -4.16 4.48 12.70
C ALA A 56 -3.70 4.77 11.28
N THR A 57 -3.95 5.98 10.82
CA THR A 57 -3.49 6.47 9.51
C THR A 57 -2.39 7.50 9.71
N PHE A 58 -1.30 7.29 9.01
CA PHE A 58 -0.11 8.14 9.04
C PHE A 58 0.16 8.70 7.65
N CYS A 59 0.69 9.91 7.63
CA CYS A 59 1.22 10.54 6.43
C CYS A 59 2.68 10.93 6.71
N LEU A 60 3.60 10.33 5.98
CA LEU A 60 5.02 10.64 6.05
C LEU A 60 5.35 11.56 4.89
N GLU A 61 5.90 12.72 5.18
CA GLU A 61 6.31 13.71 4.19
C GLU A 61 7.84 13.83 4.17
N PHE A 62 8.44 13.64 3.00
CA PHE A 62 9.88 13.61 2.80
C PHE A 62 10.34 14.91 2.14
N PHE A 63 11.20 15.65 2.82
CA PHE A 63 11.72 16.95 2.38
C PHE A 63 13.20 16.90 2.00
N GLY A 64 13.77 15.71 1.88
CA GLY A 64 15.13 15.48 1.42
C GLY A 64 15.34 15.92 -0.04
N PRO A 65 16.57 15.95 -0.53
CA PRO A 65 16.88 16.39 -1.88
C PRO A 65 16.39 15.42 -2.96
N ASP A 66 16.16 14.17 -2.61
CA ASP A 66 15.75 13.09 -3.52
C ASP A 66 14.99 11.96 -2.79
N MET A 67 14.66 10.92 -3.55
CA MET A 67 13.86 9.77 -3.10
C MET A 67 14.61 8.76 -2.22
N ARG A 68 15.91 8.89 -2.01
CA ARG A 68 16.71 7.88 -1.29
C ARG A 68 16.28 7.72 0.15
N GLU A 69 15.91 8.82 0.80
CA GLU A 69 15.41 8.78 2.19
C GLU A 69 14.08 8.03 2.28
N ALA A 70 13.14 8.31 1.36
CA ALA A 70 11.87 7.60 1.31
C ALA A 70 12.06 6.09 1.05
N SER A 71 12.94 5.72 0.12
CA SER A 71 13.26 4.30 -0.15
C SER A 71 13.85 3.61 1.07
N GLY A 72 14.74 4.28 1.81
CA GLY A 72 15.32 3.76 3.06
C GLY A 72 14.27 3.52 4.14
N VAL A 73 13.36 4.47 4.33
CA VAL A 73 12.24 4.34 5.28
C VAL A 73 11.30 3.22 4.88
N ILE A 74 10.93 3.12 3.60
CA ILE A 74 10.06 2.04 3.09
C ILE A 74 10.69 0.67 3.35
N GLY A 75 11.98 0.50 3.05
CA GLY A 75 12.71 -0.74 3.33
C GLY A 75 12.73 -1.09 4.82
N ALA A 76 13.05 -0.13 5.68
CA ALA A 76 13.06 -0.33 7.13
C ALA A 76 11.67 -0.66 7.70
N MET A 77 10.62 -0.05 7.16
CA MET A 77 9.23 -0.37 7.52
C MET A 77 8.87 -1.79 7.09
N ALA A 78 9.28 -2.20 5.90
CA ALA A 78 9.05 -3.55 5.40
C ALA A 78 9.65 -4.63 6.30
N ASP A 79 10.89 -4.40 6.73
CA ASP A 79 11.60 -5.32 7.61
C ASP A 79 11.01 -5.34 9.03
N ALA A 80 10.50 -4.20 9.51
CA ALA A 80 10.00 -4.05 10.86
C ALA A 80 8.56 -4.54 11.08
N PHE A 81 7.74 -4.56 10.02
CA PHE A 81 6.32 -4.90 10.12
C PHE A 81 5.97 -6.14 9.29
N PRO A 82 5.96 -7.33 9.88
CA PRO A 82 5.61 -8.57 9.17
C PRO A 82 4.11 -8.58 8.80
N ASP A 83 3.78 -9.29 7.73
CA ASP A 83 2.41 -9.40 7.19
C ASP A 83 1.36 -9.95 8.17
N ARG A 84 1.77 -10.61 9.24
CA ARG A 84 0.88 -11.28 10.22
C ARG A 84 1.41 -11.13 11.62
N GLY A 85 1.53 -9.88 12.07
CA GLY A 85 1.86 -9.54 13.45
C GLY A 85 0.61 -9.17 14.28
N ASN A 86 0.83 -8.83 15.56
CA ASN A 86 -0.21 -8.20 16.37
C ASN A 86 -0.56 -6.81 15.84
N GLU A 87 0.43 -6.16 15.23
CA GLU A 87 0.29 -4.95 14.41
C GLU A 87 0.90 -5.19 13.03
N THR A 88 0.29 -4.64 11.99
CA THR A 88 0.78 -4.74 10.62
C THR A 88 0.43 -3.49 9.79
N LEU A 89 1.15 -3.31 8.71
CA LEU A 89 0.84 -2.27 7.72
C LEU A 89 -0.18 -2.82 6.73
N MET A 90 -1.43 -2.36 6.82
CA MET A 90 -2.50 -2.81 5.94
C MET A 90 -2.43 -2.13 4.57
N ALA A 91 -1.97 -0.89 4.53
CA ALA A 91 -1.80 -0.14 3.29
C ALA A 91 -0.55 0.75 3.37
N LEU A 92 0.13 0.87 2.24
CA LEU A 92 1.32 1.69 2.07
C LEU A 92 1.34 2.22 0.64
N GLU A 93 1.02 3.51 0.48
CA GLU A 93 0.90 4.16 -0.83
C GLU A 93 1.91 5.28 -0.96
N HIS A 94 2.74 5.20 -1.98
CA HIS A 94 3.80 6.16 -2.25
C HIS A 94 3.41 7.16 -3.34
N PHE A 95 3.67 8.42 -3.09
CA PHE A 95 3.55 9.51 -4.06
C PHE A 95 4.93 10.10 -4.30
N ASP A 96 5.36 10.13 -5.55
CA ASP A 96 6.57 10.82 -5.97
C ASP A 96 6.34 12.33 -6.13
N GLU A 97 7.41 13.06 -6.44
CA GLU A 97 7.38 14.52 -6.60
C GLU A 97 6.40 14.95 -7.70
N GLU A 98 6.37 14.24 -8.81
CA GLU A 98 5.49 14.58 -9.95
C GLU A 98 4.02 14.39 -9.57
N TYR A 99 3.71 13.33 -8.81
CA TYR A 99 2.36 13.14 -8.31
C TYR A 99 1.98 14.20 -7.29
N VAL A 100 2.87 14.53 -6.36
CA VAL A 100 2.68 15.58 -5.34
C VAL A 100 2.37 16.93 -6.03
N ASP A 101 3.08 17.25 -7.10
CA ASP A 101 2.83 18.46 -7.89
C ASP A 101 1.52 18.41 -8.65
N ALA A 102 1.23 17.29 -9.30
CA ALA A 102 0.04 17.13 -10.15
C ALA A 102 -1.28 17.22 -9.37
N ILE A 103 -1.31 16.80 -8.09
CA ILE A 103 -2.51 16.89 -7.25
C ILE A 103 -2.63 18.22 -6.49
N ASP A 104 -1.63 19.11 -6.61
CA ASP A 104 -1.49 20.30 -5.78
C ASP A 104 -1.54 19.93 -4.30
N TYR A 105 -0.64 19.01 -3.91
CA TYR A 105 -0.61 18.45 -2.57
C TYR A 105 -0.40 19.54 -1.51
N ARG A 106 -1.22 19.49 -0.48
CA ARG A 106 -1.10 20.37 0.68
C ARG A 106 -0.33 19.68 1.78
N THR A 107 0.85 20.21 2.08
CA THR A 107 1.69 19.76 3.20
C THR A 107 0.89 19.76 4.50
N LYS A 108 0.96 18.67 5.26
CA LYS A 108 0.24 18.47 6.52
C LYS A 108 1.12 18.77 7.72
N CYS A 109 2.41 18.54 7.58
CA CYS A 109 3.38 18.83 8.61
C CYS A 109 3.64 20.34 8.76
N PRO A 110 3.97 20.85 9.96
CA PRO A 110 4.29 22.25 10.21
C PRO A 110 5.69 22.61 9.69
N ARG A 111 6.06 22.12 8.54
CA ARG A 111 7.34 22.35 7.86
C ARG A 111 7.08 23.07 6.55
N GLY A 112 7.83 24.14 6.29
CA GLY A 112 7.70 24.88 5.05
C GLY A 112 8.17 24.09 3.84
N GLY A 113 7.58 24.40 2.69
CA GLY A 113 7.91 23.76 1.41
C GLY A 113 7.00 22.62 1.04
N ARG A 114 7.21 22.10 -0.18
CA ARG A 114 6.52 20.95 -0.73
C ARG A 114 7.38 19.69 -0.56
N PRO A 115 6.85 18.59 -0.07
CA PRO A 115 7.63 17.36 0.05
C PRO A 115 7.99 16.80 -1.34
N LYS A 116 9.15 16.15 -1.42
CA LYS A 116 9.62 15.42 -2.61
C LYS A 116 8.96 14.05 -2.76
N ALA A 117 8.47 13.53 -1.66
CA ALA A 117 7.68 12.30 -1.65
C ALA A 117 6.72 12.31 -0.47
N VAL A 118 5.65 11.55 -0.61
CA VAL A 118 4.67 11.30 0.47
C VAL A 118 4.40 9.82 0.55
N LEU A 119 4.31 9.28 1.76
CA LEU A 119 3.90 7.91 2.02
C LEU A 119 2.66 7.92 2.91
N LEU A 120 1.55 7.40 2.39
CA LEU A 120 0.35 7.15 3.17
C LEU A 120 0.39 5.74 3.74
N VAL A 121 0.15 5.62 5.04
CA VAL A 121 0.25 4.36 5.76
C VAL A 121 -0.99 4.14 6.60
N ASP A 122 -1.64 2.99 6.42
CA ASP A 122 -2.62 2.47 7.36
C ASP A 122 -1.99 1.35 8.18
N MET A 123 -1.85 1.58 9.46
CA MET A 123 -1.42 0.57 10.43
C MET A 123 -2.65 0.04 11.16
N VAL A 124 -2.71 -1.27 11.34
CA VAL A 124 -3.81 -1.94 12.05
C VAL A 124 -3.26 -2.86 13.12
N ALA A 125 -4.04 -3.07 14.18
CA ALA A 125 -3.69 -3.94 15.29
C ALA A 125 -4.91 -4.61 15.91
N HIS A 126 -4.68 -5.71 16.64
CA HIS A 126 -5.76 -6.40 17.35
C HIS A 126 -6.14 -5.73 18.67
N ASP A 127 -5.23 -4.93 19.24
CA ASP A 127 -5.48 -4.15 20.44
C ASP A 127 -4.75 -2.81 20.40
N GLU A 128 -5.11 -1.90 21.28
CA GLU A 128 -4.56 -0.54 21.35
C GLU A 128 -3.08 -0.54 21.76
N ALA A 129 -2.65 -1.47 22.60
CA ALA A 129 -1.26 -1.57 23.03
C ALA A 129 -0.35 -1.98 21.86
N ALA A 130 -0.78 -2.92 21.03
CA ALA A 130 -0.08 -3.32 19.82
C ALA A 130 -0.01 -2.14 18.82
N LEU A 131 -1.10 -1.38 18.64
CA LEU A 131 -1.09 -0.19 17.79
C LEU A 131 -0.10 0.87 18.29
N ALA A 132 -0.07 1.13 19.61
CA ALA A 132 0.87 2.05 20.23
C ALA A 132 2.33 1.59 20.06
N LEU A 133 2.59 0.29 20.21
CA LEU A 133 3.91 -0.30 19.97
C LEU A 133 4.34 -0.15 18.50
N GLY A 134 3.45 -0.43 17.57
CA GLY A 134 3.70 -0.25 16.14
C GLY A 134 4.02 1.21 15.80
N ARG A 135 3.27 2.16 16.38
CA ARG A 135 3.54 3.57 16.24
C ARG A 135 4.94 3.95 16.77
N ALA A 136 5.29 3.51 17.98
CA ALA A 136 6.61 3.78 18.56
C ALA A 136 7.74 3.20 17.69
N ARG A 137 7.54 2.03 17.11
CA ARG A 137 8.48 1.41 16.16
C ARG A 137 8.64 2.26 14.89
N LEU A 138 7.55 2.77 14.33
CA LEU A 138 7.58 3.67 13.19
C LEU A 138 8.33 4.97 13.54
N GLU A 139 8.03 5.59 14.67
CA GLU A 139 8.72 6.80 15.16
C GLU A 139 10.23 6.54 15.35
N ALA A 140 10.63 5.37 15.85
CA ALA A 140 12.04 5.00 15.99
C ALA A 140 12.76 4.87 14.64
N ILE A 141 12.09 4.29 13.62
CA ILE A 141 12.63 4.26 12.24
C ILE A 141 12.86 5.70 11.75
N LEU A 142 11.88 6.57 11.92
CA LEU A 142 11.93 7.94 11.42
C LEU A 142 12.96 8.82 12.14
N ALA A 143 13.35 8.48 13.37
CA ALA A 143 14.36 9.21 14.12
C ALA A 143 15.73 9.26 13.41
N ALA A 144 16.03 8.30 12.55
CA ALA A 144 17.24 8.27 11.73
C ALA A 144 17.11 9.12 10.43
N HIS A 145 15.92 9.69 10.15
CA HIS A 145 15.59 10.37 8.91
C HIS A 145 15.12 11.81 9.15
N PRO A 146 16.04 12.77 9.36
CA PRO A 146 15.72 14.13 9.85
C PRO A 146 14.91 14.97 8.84
N ASN A 147 14.89 14.61 7.56
CA ASN A 147 14.09 15.29 6.55
C ASN A 147 12.70 14.70 6.37
N THR A 148 12.34 13.71 7.19
CA THR A 148 11.00 13.11 7.19
C THR A 148 10.17 13.73 8.30
N CYS A 149 8.91 14.01 8.00
CA CYS A 149 7.94 14.48 8.97
C CYS A 149 6.76 13.50 9.04
N LEU A 150 6.40 13.12 10.24
CA LEU A 150 5.26 12.26 10.52
C LEU A 150 4.04 13.10 10.90
N TYR A 151 2.97 12.92 10.16
CA TYR A 151 1.66 13.44 10.48
C TYR A 151 0.72 12.27 10.81
N VAL A 152 -0.01 12.37 11.92
CA VAL A 152 -0.92 11.33 12.38
C VAL A 152 -2.34 11.85 12.30
N ALA A 153 -3.23 11.13 11.62
CA ALA A 153 -4.64 11.50 11.60
C ALA A 153 -5.24 11.46 13.00
N ALA A 154 -5.90 12.54 13.40
CA ALA A 154 -6.51 12.66 14.73
C ALA A 154 -7.78 11.79 14.87
N ASP A 155 -8.47 11.56 13.77
CA ASP A 155 -9.72 10.78 13.72
C ASP A 155 -9.96 10.14 12.35
N ALA A 156 -11.03 9.35 12.26
CA ALA A 156 -11.42 8.67 11.02
C ALA A 156 -11.77 9.64 9.87
N ALA A 157 -12.33 10.81 10.18
CA ALA A 157 -12.67 11.81 9.16
C ALA A 157 -11.40 12.45 8.59
N GLU A 158 -10.40 12.67 9.41
CA GLU A 158 -9.10 13.15 8.95
C GLU A 158 -8.34 12.08 8.16
N ALA A 159 -8.36 10.83 8.61
CA ALA A 159 -7.82 9.70 7.84
C ALA A 159 -8.45 9.62 6.44
N GLU A 160 -9.76 9.75 6.34
CA GLU A 160 -10.45 9.80 5.04
C GLU A 160 -9.95 10.98 4.19
N ARG A 161 -9.80 12.17 4.75
CA ARG A 161 -9.26 13.35 4.03
C ARG A 161 -7.85 13.11 3.50
N ILE A 162 -6.99 12.44 4.27
CA ILE A 162 -5.64 12.06 3.84
C ILE A 162 -5.72 11.12 2.64
N TRP A 163 -6.57 10.11 2.70
CA TRP A 163 -6.77 9.15 1.60
C TRP A 163 -7.45 9.74 0.37
N GLN A 164 -8.10 10.91 0.45
CA GLN A 164 -8.63 11.62 -0.72
C GLN A 164 -7.53 11.99 -1.73
N ASP A 165 -6.32 12.25 -1.26
CA ASP A 165 -5.19 12.55 -2.14
C ASP A 165 -4.85 11.35 -3.06
N ARG A 166 -4.97 10.13 -2.56
CA ARG A 166 -4.83 8.89 -3.36
C ARG A 166 -5.92 8.76 -4.43
N LYS A 167 -7.14 9.14 -4.12
CA LYS A 167 -8.28 9.05 -5.04
C LYS A 167 -8.16 10.00 -6.25
N LYS A 168 -7.32 11.02 -6.18
CA LYS A 168 -7.07 11.97 -7.28
C LYS A 168 -6.28 11.35 -8.45
N MET A 169 -5.71 10.16 -8.30
CA MET A 169 -4.88 9.50 -9.32
C MET A 169 -5.57 9.40 -10.68
N GLY A 170 -6.88 9.13 -10.72
CA GLY A 170 -7.67 9.10 -11.95
C GLY A 170 -7.80 10.45 -12.66
N ALA A 171 -7.75 11.57 -11.93
CA ALA A 171 -7.90 12.90 -12.47
C ALA A 171 -6.61 13.45 -13.12
N ILE A 172 -5.45 12.94 -12.70
CA ILE A 172 -4.13 13.36 -13.21
C ILE A 172 -3.96 12.99 -14.67
N ALA A 173 -4.48 11.84 -15.08
CA ALA A 173 -4.43 11.43 -16.50
C ALA A 173 -5.02 12.45 -17.46
N LYS A 174 -5.94 13.31 -16.98
CA LYS A 174 -6.55 14.39 -17.78
C LYS A 174 -5.71 15.68 -17.83
N ARG A 175 -4.72 15.81 -16.96
CA ARG A 175 -3.88 17.00 -16.83
C ARG A 175 -2.50 16.86 -17.48
N THR A 176 -2.09 15.65 -17.80
CA THR A 176 -0.81 15.36 -18.45
C THR A 176 -1.06 15.01 -19.91
N ASN A 177 -0.24 15.57 -20.81
CA ASN A 177 -0.22 15.18 -22.22
C ASN A 177 0.52 13.86 -22.47
N ALA A 178 0.89 13.16 -21.42
CA ALA A 178 1.61 11.91 -21.48
C ALA A 178 0.67 10.71 -21.71
N PHE A 179 1.14 9.74 -22.48
CA PHE A 179 0.45 8.45 -22.60
C PHE A 179 0.50 7.71 -21.26
N LYS A 180 -0.67 7.40 -20.71
CA LYS A 180 -0.78 6.71 -19.44
C LYS A 180 -0.89 5.20 -19.65
N LEU A 181 0.09 4.46 -19.12
CA LEU A 181 0.01 3.01 -18.95
C LEU A 181 -0.58 2.72 -17.58
N ASN A 182 -1.74 2.04 -17.57
CA ASN A 182 -2.38 1.58 -16.34
C ASN A 182 -2.10 0.09 -16.17
N GLU A 183 -0.87 -0.23 -15.84
CA GLU A 183 -0.45 -1.60 -15.60
C GLU A 183 0.03 -1.76 -14.16
N ASP A 184 -0.57 -2.72 -13.46
CA ASP A 184 -0.08 -3.16 -12.16
C ASP A 184 1.06 -4.16 -12.35
N ILE A 185 2.22 -3.83 -11.82
CA ILE A 185 3.38 -4.72 -11.83
C ILE A 185 3.45 -5.42 -10.48
N VAL A 186 3.47 -6.75 -10.50
CA VAL A 186 3.75 -7.58 -9.33
C VAL A 186 5.09 -8.25 -9.56
N LEU A 187 6.03 -7.98 -8.66
CA LEU A 187 7.38 -8.54 -8.70
C LEU A 187 7.44 -9.82 -7.84
N PRO A 188 8.26 -10.81 -8.26
CA PRO A 188 8.54 -12.00 -7.47
C PRO A 188 9.25 -11.67 -6.17
#